data_332b4770931a8810f71bfd2590cfb242
#
_entry.id   332b4770931a8810f71bfd2590cfb242
#
_cell.length_a   1.000
_cell.length_b   1.000
_cell.length_c   1.000
_cell.angle_alpha   90.00
_cell.angle_beta   90.00
_cell.angle_gamma   90.00
#
_symmetry.space_group_name_H-M   'P 1'
#
loop_
_entity.id
_entity.type
_entity.pdbx_description
1 polymer ?
#
loop_
_entity_poly.entity_id
_entity_poly.type
_entity_poly.pdbx_seq_one_letter_code
_entity_poly.pdbx_strand_id
1 'polypeptide(L)'
;AEGVIGGIDFLRKVVRNEPIDFGKKVAIVGGGNTAMDACRTAVRLGAEEVYNVYRRTKDEMPADMIEIEEGEEEGVIFKNLTNPLEIIKDEKGHVKQIILQCMELGEPDASGRRRPIPIEGKTETLDVDNVILAIGQAVDAELFDVEKTRKNAIAYDKETFMTSIPGVFAGGDCGNDKISIAIESIADARKVS
;
A
#
# COMPACT_ATOMS: atom_id res chain seq x y z
N ALA A 1 -8.37 14.16 -7.44
CA ALA A 1 -7.45 14.89 -8.29
C ALA A 1 -7.08 14.01 -9.48
N GLU A 2 -6.99 14.56 -10.66
CA GLU A 2 -6.33 13.89 -11.77
C GLU A 2 -4.84 13.70 -11.40
N GLY A 3 -4.26 12.56 -11.74
CA GLY A 3 -2.92 12.19 -11.29
C GLY A 3 -2.85 11.42 -9.97
N VAL A 4 -3.99 11.08 -9.34
CA VAL A 4 -4.03 10.16 -8.19
C VAL A 4 -4.61 8.82 -8.62
N ILE A 5 -3.87 7.74 -8.37
CA ILE A 5 -4.27 6.37 -8.75
C ILE A 5 -3.96 5.38 -7.63
N GLY A 6 -4.73 4.31 -7.51
CA GLY A 6 -4.42 3.19 -6.61
C GLY A 6 -3.24 2.35 -7.13
N GLY A 7 -2.39 1.83 -6.23
CA GLY A 7 -1.21 1.05 -6.59
C GLY A 7 -1.55 -0.19 -7.43
N ILE A 8 -2.57 -0.93 -7.04
CA ILE A 8 -3.03 -2.11 -7.80
C ILE A 8 -3.59 -1.70 -9.18
N ASP A 9 -4.32 -0.58 -9.26
CA ASP A 9 -4.85 -0.10 -10.54
C ASP A 9 -3.72 0.36 -11.47
N PHE A 10 -2.69 1.02 -10.91
CA PHE A 10 -1.48 1.39 -11.64
C PHE A 10 -0.79 0.15 -12.21
N LEU A 11 -0.44 -0.82 -11.36
CA LEU A 11 0.24 -2.05 -11.77
C LEU A 11 -0.60 -2.85 -12.78
N ARG A 12 -1.92 -2.94 -12.59
CA ARG A 12 -2.84 -3.60 -13.53
C ARG A 12 -2.84 -2.95 -14.92
N LYS A 13 -2.84 -1.62 -14.99
CA LYS A 13 -2.75 -0.89 -16.26
C LYS A 13 -1.44 -1.18 -16.96
N VAL A 14 -0.31 -1.19 -16.22
CA VAL A 14 1.01 -1.52 -16.78
C VAL A 14 1.02 -2.91 -17.41
N VAL A 15 0.57 -3.93 -16.67
CA VAL A 15 0.53 -5.32 -17.16
C VAL A 15 -0.37 -5.48 -18.38
N ARG A 16 -1.43 -4.69 -18.49
CA ARG A 16 -2.36 -4.71 -19.64
C ARG A 16 -1.91 -3.83 -20.79
N ASN A 17 -0.77 -3.15 -20.67
CA ASN A 17 -0.31 -2.13 -21.63
C ASN A 17 -1.36 -1.05 -21.89
N GLU A 18 -2.15 -0.70 -20.87
CA GLU A 18 -3.09 0.41 -20.95
C GLU A 18 -2.32 1.74 -20.84
N PRO A 19 -2.76 2.80 -21.55
CA PRO A 19 -2.12 4.11 -21.43
C PRO A 19 -2.15 4.61 -19.98
N ILE A 20 -1.01 5.06 -19.51
CA ILE A 20 -0.87 5.70 -18.21
C ILE A 20 -0.23 7.06 -18.47
N ASP A 21 -0.99 8.12 -18.19
CA ASP A 21 -0.43 9.46 -18.16
C ASP A 21 0.15 9.68 -16.75
N PHE A 22 1.44 9.47 -16.63
CA PHE A 22 2.18 9.84 -15.43
C PHE A 22 3.40 10.68 -15.82
N GLY A 23 3.58 11.76 -15.10
CA GLY A 23 4.61 12.73 -15.40
C GLY A 23 6.02 12.25 -15.00
N LYS A 24 6.90 13.20 -14.78
CA LYS A 24 8.31 12.93 -14.49
C LYS A 24 8.57 12.62 -13.01
N LYS A 25 7.74 13.18 -12.12
CA LYS A 25 7.91 13.08 -10.66
C LYS A 25 6.72 12.38 -10.04
N VAL A 26 6.98 11.25 -9.43
CA VAL A 26 5.92 10.37 -8.90
C VAL A 26 6.13 10.12 -7.42
N ALA A 27 5.11 10.33 -6.60
CA ALA A 27 5.12 9.92 -5.20
C ALA A 27 4.30 8.66 -5.00
N ILE A 28 4.89 7.62 -4.42
CA ILE A 28 4.22 6.38 -4.05
C ILE A 28 4.06 6.35 -2.54
N VAL A 29 2.82 6.27 -2.07
CA VAL A 29 2.49 6.27 -0.65
C VAL A 29 2.26 4.85 -0.17
N GLY A 30 3.12 4.37 0.71
CA GLY A 30 3.01 3.03 1.30
C GLY A 30 4.37 2.40 1.59
N GLY A 31 4.38 1.30 2.34
CA GLY A 31 5.61 0.60 2.73
C GLY A 31 5.54 -0.92 2.57
N GLY A 32 4.54 -1.45 1.87
CA GLY A 32 4.42 -2.89 1.56
C GLY A 32 4.96 -3.23 0.17
N ASN A 33 4.96 -4.53 -0.18
CA ASN A 33 5.46 -5.02 -1.47
C ASN A 33 4.78 -4.31 -2.66
N THR A 34 3.48 -4.06 -2.60
CA THR A 34 2.77 -3.28 -3.64
C THR A 34 3.36 -1.88 -3.84
N ALA A 35 3.84 -1.23 -2.76
CA ALA A 35 4.51 0.07 -2.89
C ALA A 35 5.88 -0.07 -3.56
N MET A 36 6.64 -1.11 -3.22
CA MET A 36 7.94 -1.39 -3.87
C MET A 36 7.75 -1.73 -5.34
N ASP A 37 6.80 -2.61 -5.68
CA ASP A 37 6.44 -2.90 -7.07
C ASP A 37 6.07 -1.64 -7.85
N ALA A 38 5.26 -0.76 -7.26
CA ALA A 38 4.85 0.49 -7.90
C ALA A 38 6.03 1.46 -8.08
N CYS A 39 6.93 1.58 -7.09
CA CYS A 39 8.12 2.42 -7.17
C CYS A 39 9.05 1.96 -8.31
N ARG A 40 9.43 0.69 -8.30
CA ARG A 40 10.33 0.11 -9.29
C ARG A 40 9.71 0.12 -10.69
N THR A 41 8.41 -0.12 -10.79
CA THR A 41 7.68 -0.02 -12.06
C THR A 41 7.69 1.42 -12.58
N ALA A 42 7.46 2.43 -11.73
CA ALA A 42 7.50 3.84 -12.15
C ALA A 42 8.90 4.25 -12.66
N VAL A 43 9.98 3.81 -11.98
CA VAL A 43 11.36 4.00 -12.46
C VAL A 43 11.55 3.39 -13.85
N ARG A 44 11.15 2.14 -14.03
CA ARG A 44 11.30 1.40 -15.30
C ARG A 44 10.47 1.98 -16.44
N LEU A 45 9.37 2.65 -16.14
CA LEU A 45 8.56 3.39 -17.12
C LEU A 45 9.14 4.76 -17.47
N GLY A 46 10.23 5.19 -16.83
CA GLY A 46 10.98 6.39 -17.19
C GLY A 46 10.63 7.64 -16.37
N ALA A 47 10.04 7.49 -15.18
CA ALA A 47 9.93 8.60 -14.24
C ALA A 47 11.34 9.12 -13.87
N GLU A 48 11.52 10.44 -13.85
CA GLU A 48 12.83 11.08 -13.54
C GLU A 48 13.10 11.06 -12.03
N GLU A 49 12.07 11.22 -11.21
CA GLU A 49 12.14 11.16 -9.75
C GLU A 49 10.99 10.33 -9.20
N VAL A 50 11.31 9.28 -8.46
CA VAL A 50 10.35 8.40 -7.80
C VAL A 50 10.55 8.46 -6.29
N TYR A 51 9.56 8.97 -5.58
CA TYR A 51 9.56 9.11 -4.12
C TYR A 51 8.71 8.01 -3.49
N ASN A 52 9.29 7.24 -2.58
CA ASN A 52 8.51 6.41 -1.68
C ASN A 52 8.21 7.17 -0.38
N VAL A 53 6.95 7.44 -0.12
CA VAL A 53 6.48 8.16 1.08
C VAL A 53 5.98 7.17 2.10
N TYR A 54 6.65 7.11 3.27
CA TYR A 54 6.26 6.17 4.32
C TYR A 54 6.33 6.80 5.71
N ARG A 55 5.28 6.55 6.51
CA ARG A 55 5.08 7.18 7.83
C ARG A 55 5.97 6.67 8.97
N ARG A 56 6.77 5.61 8.74
CA ARG A 56 7.74 5.04 9.68
C ARG A 56 9.12 5.00 9.02
N THR A 57 10.09 4.30 9.65
CA THR A 57 11.40 4.05 9.03
C THR A 57 11.37 2.80 8.16
N LYS A 58 12.46 2.51 7.46
CA LYS A 58 12.61 1.30 6.65
C LYS A 58 12.45 0.03 7.49
N ASP A 59 12.97 0.01 8.70
CA ASP A 59 12.92 -1.13 9.60
C ASP A 59 11.49 -1.58 9.95
N GLU A 60 10.53 -0.65 9.87
CA GLU A 60 9.12 -0.95 10.09
C GLU A 60 8.32 -1.17 8.80
N MET A 61 8.96 -1.13 7.64
CA MET A 61 8.29 -1.47 6.39
C MET A 61 7.89 -2.94 6.38
N PRO A 62 6.63 -3.26 6.00
CA PRO A 62 6.21 -4.64 5.84
C PRO A 62 6.66 -5.26 4.51
N ALA A 63 7.29 -4.51 3.62
CA ALA A 63 7.88 -5.02 2.38
C ALA A 63 9.10 -5.91 2.67
N ASP A 64 9.40 -6.81 1.74
CA ASP A 64 10.63 -7.58 1.79
C ASP A 64 11.85 -6.65 1.73
N MET A 65 12.84 -6.90 2.58
CA MET A 65 14.05 -6.07 2.63
C MET A 65 14.79 -6.06 1.29
N ILE A 66 14.81 -7.18 0.59
CA ILE A 66 15.42 -7.28 -0.74
C ILE A 66 14.74 -6.33 -1.73
N GLU A 67 13.41 -6.24 -1.70
CA GLU A 67 12.65 -5.33 -2.58
C GLU A 67 12.92 -3.85 -2.25
N ILE A 68 13.18 -3.55 -0.99
CA ILE A 68 13.54 -2.18 -0.55
C ILE A 68 14.95 -1.84 -1.03
N GLU A 69 15.92 -2.75 -0.86
CA GLU A 69 17.32 -2.57 -1.30
C GLU A 69 17.39 -2.43 -2.83
N GLU A 70 16.74 -3.30 -3.57
CA GLU A 70 16.66 -3.21 -5.05
C GLU A 70 15.97 -1.91 -5.51
N GLY A 71 14.95 -1.45 -4.78
CA GLY A 71 14.33 -0.14 -5.05
C GLY A 71 15.29 1.02 -4.88
N GLU A 72 16.16 0.99 -3.87
CA GLU A 72 17.22 2.00 -3.69
C GLU A 72 18.25 1.95 -4.80
N GLU A 73 18.70 0.76 -5.17
CA GLU A 73 19.66 0.56 -6.26
C GLU A 73 19.10 1.07 -7.61
N GLU A 74 17.80 0.91 -7.83
CA GLU A 74 17.10 1.42 -9.02
C GLU A 74 16.86 2.96 -8.97
N GLY A 75 17.17 3.62 -7.85
CA GLY A 75 17.12 5.08 -7.72
C GLY A 75 15.84 5.62 -7.07
N VAL A 76 15.06 4.79 -6.37
CA VAL A 76 13.91 5.25 -5.59
C VAL A 76 14.38 6.11 -4.40
N ILE A 77 13.79 7.28 -4.24
CA ILE A 77 14.09 8.23 -3.15
C ILE A 77 13.14 7.97 -1.98
N PHE A 78 13.65 7.42 -0.88
CA PHE A 78 12.84 7.11 0.29
C PHE A 78 12.61 8.33 1.18
N LYS A 79 11.37 8.75 1.32
CA LYS A 79 10.86 9.77 2.24
C LYS A 79 10.22 9.09 3.45
N ASN A 80 11.09 8.60 4.34
CA ASN A 80 10.68 7.97 5.59
C ASN A 80 10.23 9.02 6.61
N LEU A 81 9.46 8.59 7.62
CA LEU A 81 8.90 9.46 8.65
C LEU A 81 8.10 10.63 8.07
N THR A 82 7.38 10.36 6.98
CA THR A 82 6.48 11.31 6.34
C THR A 82 5.14 10.68 6.00
N ASN A 83 4.07 11.44 6.14
CA ASN A 83 2.71 10.99 5.83
C ASN A 83 1.99 12.06 4.99
N PRO A 84 1.30 11.67 3.92
CA PRO A 84 0.52 12.63 3.13
C PRO A 84 -0.48 13.41 4.00
N LEU A 85 -0.45 14.72 3.89
CA LEU A 85 -1.39 15.61 4.54
C LEU A 85 -2.37 16.21 3.54
N GLU A 86 -1.87 16.70 2.40
CA GLU A 86 -2.67 17.38 1.40
C GLU A 86 -2.06 17.20 0.01
N ILE A 87 -2.91 17.17 -1.02
CA ILE A 87 -2.53 17.19 -2.43
C ILE A 87 -2.94 18.53 -3.01
N ILE A 88 -1.97 19.32 -3.46
CA ILE A 88 -2.18 20.58 -4.14
C ILE A 88 -2.36 20.32 -5.62
N LYS A 89 -3.40 20.92 -6.20
CA LYS A 89 -3.74 20.81 -7.63
C LYS A 89 -3.36 22.09 -8.37
N ASP A 90 -3.12 21.93 -9.66
CA ASP A 90 -3.03 23.05 -10.57
C ASP A 90 -4.45 23.59 -10.94
N GLU A 91 -4.48 24.61 -11.80
CA GLU A 91 -5.74 25.24 -12.28
C GLU A 91 -6.62 24.27 -13.08
N LYS A 92 -6.06 23.19 -13.62
CA LYS A 92 -6.77 22.16 -14.39
C LYS A 92 -7.24 20.98 -13.54
N GLY A 93 -6.90 20.97 -12.25
CA GLY A 93 -7.26 19.91 -11.31
C GLY A 93 -6.29 18.72 -11.24
N HIS A 94 -5.13 18.81 -11.94
CA HIS A 94 -4.07 17.82 -11.86
C HIS A 94 -3.22 18.00 -10.61
N VAL A 95 -2.61 16.92 -10.15
CA VAL A 95 -1.63 16.97 -9.07
C VAL A 95 -0.46 17.87 -9.48
N LYS A 96 -0.03 18.74 -8.56
CA LYS A 96 1.13 19.61 -8.70
C LYS A 96 2.13 19.43 -7.58
N GLN A 97 1.63 19.23 -6.36
CA GLN A 97 2.46 19.06 -5.16
C GLN A 97 1.75 18.15 -4.17
N ILE A 98 2.53 17.53 -3.30
CA ILE A 98 2.04 16.85 -2.11
C ILE A 98 2.69 17.46 -0.87
N ILE A 99 1.86 17.80 0.12
CA ILE A 99 2.32 18.24 1.43
C ILE A 99 2.40 17.02 2.33
N LEU A 100 3.55 16.82 2.94
CA LEU A 100 3.86 15.70 3.82
C LEU A 100 4.01 16.20 5.25
N GLN A 101 3.28 15.59 6.18
CA GLN A 101 3.47 15.75 7.61
C GLN A 101 4.71 14.96 8.04
N CYS A 102 5.69 15.64 8.68
CA CYS A 102 6.81 14.95 9.30
C CYS A 102 6.36 14.18 10.54
N MET A 103 6.92 12.98 10.70
CA MET A 103 6.56 12.05 11.78
C MET A 103 7.76 11.76 12.66
N GLU A 104 7.51 11.30 13.87
CA GLU A 104 8.48 10.65 14.74
C GLU A 104 7.95 9.31 15.21
N LEU A 105 8.82 8.45 15.73
CA LEU A 105 8.42 7.14 16.24
C LEU A 105 8.24 7.17 17.75
N GLY A 106 7.02 6.85 18.18
CA GLY A 106 6.66 6.63 19.59
C GLY A 106 6.87 5.18 20.02
N GLU A 107 6.13 4.78 21.06
CA GLU A 107 6.16 3.41 21.57
C GLU A 107 5.58 2.40 20.57
N PRO A 108 5.98 1.12 20.67
CA PRO A 108 5.44 0.05 19.85
C PRO A 108 3.92 -0.10 19.99
N ASP A 109 3.24 -0.33 18.88
CA ASP A 109 1.81 -0.67 18.85
C ASP A 109 1.58 -2.16 19.15
N ALA A 110 0.33 -2.61 19.14
CA ALA A 110 -0.04 -4.01 19.40
C ALA A 110 0.55 -5.01 18.39
N SER A 111 1.08 -4.55 17.24
CA SER A 111 1.80 -5.35 16.26
C SER A 111 3.32 -5.39 16.49
N GLY A 112 3.80 -4.74 17.54
CA GLY A 112 5.23 -4.60 17.85
C GLY A 112 5.94 -3.51 17.04
N ARG A 113 5.27 -2.82 16.10
CA ARG A 113 5.85 -1.73 15.31
C ARG A 113 5.66 -0.40 16.01
N ARG A 114 6.69 0.44 15.97
CA ARG A 114 6.65 1.77 16.60
C ARG A 114 5.57 2.65 15.97
N ARG A 115 4.79 3.31 16.83
CA ARG A 115 3.66 4.14 16.39
C ARG A 115 4.17 5.43 15.75
N PRO A 116 3.75 5.80 14.53
CA PRO A 116 4.09 7.09 13.96
C PRO A 116 3.27 8.20 14.64
N ILE A 117 3.97 9.23 15.11
CA ILE A 117 3.41 10.41 15.78
C ILE A 117 3.71 11.63 14.93
N PRO A 118 2.72 12.46 14.57
CA PRO A 118 2.97 13.69 13.82
C PRO A 118 3.72 14.70 14.66
N ILE A 119 4.76 15.31 14.06
CA ILE A 119 5.46 16.45 14.67
C ILE A 119 4.68 17.71 14.32
N GLU A 120 4.05 18.31 15.31
CA GLU A 120 3.17 19.46 15.12
C GLU A 120 3.87 20.61 14.38
N GLY A 121 3.22 21.15 13.37
CA GLY A 121 3.71 22.28 12.57
C GLY A 121 4.88 21.96 11.64
N LYS A 122 5.38 20.71 11.59
CA LYS A 122 6.50 20.34 10.72
C LYS A 122 6.00 19.61 9.48
N THR A 123 6.05 20.29 8.35
CA THR A 123 5.66 19.75 7.04
C THR A 123 6.77 19.89 6.00
N GLU A 124 6.73 19.07 4.97
CA GLU A 124 7.58 19.11 3.79
C GLU A 124 6.68 19.14 2.55
N THR A 125 7.08 19.88 1.52
CA THR A 125 6.36 19.92 0.24
C THR A 125 7.22 19.29 -0.84
N LEU A 126 6.64 18.39 -1.64
CA LEU A 126 7.28 17.81 -2.82
C LEU A 126 6.50 18.21 -4.06
N ASP A 127 7.23 18.67 -5.09
CA ASP A 127 6.69 18.81 -6.45
C ASP A 127 6.55 17.42 -7.06
N VAL A 128 5.33 17.05 -7.44
CA VAL A 128 5.02 15.75 -8.04
C VAL A 128 3.92 15.91 -9.09
N ASP A 129 4.01 15.12 -10.15
CA ASP A 129 3.00 15.10 -11.21
C ASP A 129 1.90 14.07 -10.90
N ASN A 130 2.27 12.98 -10.18
CA ASN A 130 1.35 11.91 -9.83
C ASN A 130 1.58 11.40 -8.42
N VAL A 131 0.48 10.90 -7.83
CA VAL A 131 0.49 10.20 -6.53
C VAL A 131 -0.13 8.82 -6.70
N ILE A 132 0.62 7.78 -6.32
CA ILE A 132 0.16 6.40 -6.34
C ILE A 132 -0.06 5.94 -4.90
N LEU A 133 -1.29 5.52 -4.58
CA LEU A 133 -1.67 5.10 -3.23
C LEU A 133 -1.55 3.58 -3.08
N ALA A 134 -0.53 3.12 -2.36
CA ALA A 134 -0.28 1.71 -2.04
C ALA A 134 -0.44 1.44 -0.53
N ILE A 135 -1.52 1.95 0.06
CA ILE A 135 -1.80 1.95 1.50
C ILE A 135 -2.54 0.71 2.00
N GLY A 136 -2.66 -0.33 1.17
CA GLY A 136 -3.38 -1.56 1.43
C GLY A 136 -4.77 -1.59 0.80
N GLN A 137 -5.39 -2.75 0.88
CA GLN A 137 -6.75 -3.02 0.40
C GLN A 137 -7.63 -3.45 1.57
N ALA A 138 -8.92 -3.21 1.46
CA ALA A 138 -9.93 -3.75 2.34
C ALA A 138 -10.68 -4.89 1.63
N VAL A 139 -11.08 -5.88 2.40
CA VAL A 139 -11.96 -6.94 1.89
C VAL A 139 -13.35 -6.36 1.69
N ASP A 140 -13.90 -6.50 0.50
CA ASP A 140 -15.32 -6.25 0.23
C ASP A 140 -16.10 -7.55 0.42
N ALA A 141 -16.63 -7.71 1.62
CA ALA A 141 -17.43 -8.87 2.01
C ALA A 141 -18.94 -8.54 2.12
N GLU A 142 -19.40 -7.43 1.53
CA GLU A 142 -20.80 -6.99 1.64
C GLU A 142 -21.77 -7.94 0.96
N LEU A 143 -21.33 -8.64 -0.09
CA LEU A 143 -22.13 -9.62 -0.81
C LEU A 143 -22.40 -10.93 -0.03
N PHE A 144 -21.69 -11.14 1.09
CA PHE A 144 -21.78 -12.37 1.87
C PHE A 144 -22.35 -12.06 3.26
N ASP A 145 -23.45 -12.73 3.61
CA ASP A 145 -24.07 -12.66 4.93
C ASP A 145 -23.35 -13.61 5.93
N VAL A 146 -22.08 -13.33 6.14
CA VAL A 146 -21.18 -14.09 7.03
C VAL A 146 -20.64 -13.19 8.14
N GLU A 147 -20.25 -13.80 9.27
CA GLU A 147 -19.54 -13.06 10.32
C GLU A 147 -18.23 -12.47 9.80
N LYS A 148 -17.91 -11.28 10.29
CA LYS A 148 -16.72 -10.52 9.89
C LYS A 148 -15.81 -10.24 11.08
N THR A 149 -14.52 -10.19 10.81
CA THR A 149 -13.52 -9.78 11.80
C THR A 149 -13.62 -8.26 12.06
N ARG A 150 -12.88 -7.77 13.07
CA ARG A 150 -12.78 -6.32 13.35
C ARG A 150 -12.21 -5.50 12.18
N LYS A 151 -11.50 -6.15 11.25
CA LYS A 151 -10.94 -5.53 10.04
C LYS A 151 -11.82 -5.72 8.80
N ASN A 152 -13.06 -6.12 8.97
CA ASN A 152 -14.02 -6.40 7.90
C ASN A 152 -13.63 -7.57 6.97
N ALA A 153 -12.67 -8.41 7.36
CA ALA A 153 -12.40 -9.67 6.67
C ALA A 153 -13.43 -10.74 7.08
N ILE A 154 -13.61 -11.77 6.27
CA ILE A 154 -14.52 -12.88 6.57
C ILE A 154 -13.98 -13.66 7.77
N ALA A 155 -14.79 -13.82 8.81
CA ALA A 155 -14.45 -14.66 9.96
C ALA A 155 -14.64 -16.13 9.61
N TYR A 156 -13.66 -16.96 9.93
CA TYR A 156 -13.73 -18.42 9.76
C TYR A 156 -12.93 -19.15 10.84
N ASP A 157 -13.26 -20.39 11.08
CA ASP A 157 -12.53 -21.28 11.97
C ASP A 157 -11.16 -21.64 11.34
N LYS A 158 -10.08 -21.46 12.09
CA LYS A 158 -8.70 -21.63 11.57
C LYS A 158 -8.30 -23.08 11.26
N GLU A 159 -9.04 -24.06 11.81
CA GLU A 159 -8.76 -25.49 11.61
C GLU A 159 -9.58 -26.05 10.45
N THR A 160 -10.85 -25.69 10.41
CA THR A 160 -11.81 -26.20 9.41
C THR A 160 -12.04 -25.27 8.24
N PHE A 161 -11.61 -24.01 8.32
CA PHE A 161 -11.86 -22.95 7.34
C PHE A 161 -13.36 -22.63 7.16
N MET A 162 -14.24 -23.19 7.97
CA MET A 162 -15.68 -22.96 7.88
C MET A 162 -16.07 -21.59 8.42
N THR A 163 -16.93 -20.88 7.69
CA THR A 163 -17.51 -19.60 8.12
C THR A 163 -18.66 -19.81 9.10
N SER A 164 -19.35 -18.74 9.48
CA SER A 164 -20.59 -18.81 10.27
C SER A 164 -21.73 -19.55 9.56
N ILE A 165 -21.62 -19.76 8.25
CA ILE A 165 -22.62 -20.51 7.46
C ILE A 165 -22.14 -21.96 7.25
N PRO A 166 -22.86 -23.00 7.71
CA PRO A 166 -22.48 -24.38 7.50
C PRO A 166 -22.29 -24.73 6.02
N GLY A 167 -21.14 -25.35 5.69
CA GLY A 167 -20.80 -25.72 4.31
C GLY A 167 -20.20 -24.58 3.46
N VAL A 168 -20.04 -23.38 4.04
CA VAL A 168 -19.34 -22.25 3.40
C VAL A 168 -17.99 -22.06 4.04
N PHE A 169 -16.94 -22.08 3.23
CA PHE A 169 -15.55 -21.98 3.66
C PHE A 169 -14.89 -20.70 3.14
N ALA A 170 -13.93 -20.18 3.88
CA ALA A 170 -13.15 -19.01 3.49
C ALA A 170 -11.67 -19.22 3.79
N GLY A 171 -10.80 -18.65 2.99
CA GLY A 171 -9.33 -18.70 3.17
C GLY A 171 -8.62 -17.68 2.29
N GLY A 172 -7.32 -17.58 2.45
CA GLY A 172 -6.53 -16.58 1.73
C GLY A 172 -6.88 -15.15 2.12
N ASP A 173 -6.77 -14.23 1.18
CA ASP A 173 -6.85 -12.78 1.40
C ASP A 173 -8.16 -12.30 2.01
N CYS A 174 -9.28 -12.99 1.72
CA CYS A 174 -10.60 -12.58 2.21
C CYS A 174 -10.78 -12.78 3.72
N GLY A 175 -10.01 -13.67 4.33
CA GLY A 175 -10.10 -13.98 5.76
C GLY A 175 -8.80 -13.81 6.53
N ASN A 176 -7.74 -13.35 5.86
CA ASN A 176 -6.42 -13.22 6.45
C ASN A 176 -6.22 -11.85 7.11
N ASP A 177 -5.83 -11.85 8.39
CA ASP A 177 -5.47 -10.63 9.12
C ASP A 177 -4.00 -10.21 8.93
N LYS A 178 -3.23 -10.96 8.15
CA LYS A 178 -1.80 -10.78 7.88
C LYS A 178 -1.55 -10.14 6.51
N ILE A 179 -0.28 -10.05 6.14
CA ILE A 179 0.13 -9.72 4.77
C ILE A 179 -0.32 -10.87 3.88
N SER A 180 -1.08 -10.53 2.84
CA SER A 180 -1.61 -11.49 1.88
C SER A 180 -0.58 -11.76 0.79
N ILE A 181 -0.19 -13.02 0.62
CA ILE A 181 0.67 -13.49 -0.45
C ILE A 181 0.03 -14.70 -1.14
N ALA A 182 0.27 -14.83 -2.44
CA ALA A 182 -0.37 -15.85 -3.26
C ALA A 182 -0.13 -17.28 -2.74
N ILE A 183 1.07 -17.56 -2.23
CA ILE A 183 1.43 -18.90 -1.72
C ILE A 183 0.61 -19.29 -0.47
N GLU A 184 0.28 -18.34 0.39
CA GLU A 184 -0.59 -18.60 1.56
C GLU A 184 -2.02 -18.89 1.11
N SER A 185 -2.54 -18.14 0.15
CA SER A 185 -3.87 -18.39 -0.42
C SER A 185 -3.97 -19.76 -1.09
N ILE A 186 -2.91 -20.20 -1.79
CA ILE A 186 -2.81 -21.56 -2.36
C ILE A 186 -2.75 -22.61 -1.25
N ALA A 187 -2.02 -22.36 -0.17
CA ALA A 187 -1.91 -23.28 0.96
C ALA A 187 -3.24 -23.45 1.67
N ASP A 188 -3.97 -22.34 1.88
CA ASP A 188 -5.32 -22.38 2.48
C ASP A 188 -6.29 -23.15 1.59
N ALA A 189 -6.30 -22.89 0.28
CA ALA A 189 -7.16 -23.61 -0.66
C ALA A 189 -6.93 -25.14 -0.64
N ARG A 190 -5.67 -25.58 -0.48
CA ARG A 190 -5.33 -27.00 -0.37
C ARG A 190 -5.79 -27.64 0.93
N LYS A 191 -5.97 -26.86 1.99
CA LYS A 191 -6.49 -27.37 3.28
C LYS A 191 -8.01 -27.45 3.30
N VAL A 192 -8.66 -26.55 2.55
CA VAL A 192 -10.13 -26.50 2.43
C VAL A 192 -10.68 -27.58 1.49
N SER A 193 -9.93 -28.00 0.48
CA SER A 193 -10.33 -29.03 -0.50
C SER A 193 -10.09 -30.44 0.02
#